data_a8c1bd80259fd7a60d21bfaacfa4e5a4
#
_entry.id   a8c1bd80259fd7a60d21bfaacfa4e5a4
#
_cell.length_a   1.000
_cell.length_b   1.000
_cell.length_c   1.000
_cell.angle_alpha   90.00
_cell.angle_beta   90.00
_cell.angle_gamma   90.00
#
_symmetry.space_group_name_H-M   'P 1'
#
loop_
_entity.id
_entity.type
_entity.pdbx_description
1 polymer ?
#
loop_
_entity_poly.entity_id
_entity_poly.type
_entity_poly.pdbx_seq_one_letter_code
_entity_poly.pdbx_strand_id
1 'polypeptide(L)'
;DFFSIGTNDLIQYTLAADRMSERVSYLYQPYNPSILRLVKQVIEASHKEGKWTGMCGEMAGDQTAVPLLLGLGLDEFSMSATSILKARRQINGLSKNEMAELANRAVECSTQEEVVDLVNQLAK
;
A
#
# COMPACT_ATOMS: atom_id res chain seq x y z
N ASP A 1 14.74 -13.59 -10.02
CA ASP A 1 13.35 -13.26 -10.33
C ASP A 1 12.70 -12.62 -9.11
N PHE A 2 11.72 -11.78 -9.33
CA PHE A 2 11.02 -10.99 -8.32
C PHE A 2 9.57 -10.80 -8.72
N PHE A 3 8.75 -10.30 -7.79
CA PHE A 3 7.36 -9.94 -8.05
C PHE A 3 7.21 -8.41 -8.09
N SER A 4 6.32 -7.93 -8.94
CA SER A 4 5.98 -6.52 -9.05
C SER A 4 4.47 -6.34 -9.01
N ILE A 5 4.00 -5.47 -8.13
CA ILE A 5 2.58 -5.17 -7.96
C ILE A 5 2.24 -3.88 -8.71
N GLY A 6 1.36 -3.96 -9.69
CA GLY A 6 0.77 -2.81 -10.37
C GLY A 6 -0.52 -2.40 -9.67
N THR A 7 -0.45 -1.42 -8.77
CA THR A 7 -1.56 -1.07 -7.88
C THR A 7 -2.77 -0.50 -8.59
N ASN A 8 -2.58 0.30 -9.63
CA ASN A 8 -3.71 0.90 -10.36
C ASN A 8 -4.61 -0.17 -10.97
N ASP A 9 -4.02 -1.17 -11.61
CA ASP A 9 -4.76 -2.28 -12.20
C ASP A 9 -5.36 -3.19 -11.12
N LEU A 10 -4.60 -3.51 -10.08
CA LEU A 10 -5.09 -4.32 -8.98
C LEU A 10 -6.35 -3.72 -8.34
N ILE A 11 -6.35 -2.40 -8.07
CA ILE A 11 -7.48 -1.70 -7.48
C ILE A 11 -8.68 -1.71 -8.44
N GLN A 12 -8.48 -1.35 -9.70
CA GLN A 12 -9.55 -1.30 -10.68
C GLN A 12 -10.22 -2.65 -10.88
N TYR A 13 -9.46 -3.72 -11.02
CA TYR A 13 -10.02 -5.07 -11.20
C TYR A 13 -10.67 -5.60 -9.93
N THR A 14 -10.06 -5.41 -8.77
CA THR A 14 -10.58 -5.91 -7.49
C THR A 14 -11.91 -5.24 -7.13
N LEU A 15 -12.01 -3.93 -7.32
CA LEU A 15 -13.19 -3.15 -6.95
C LEU A 15 -14.15 -2.94 -8.13
N ALA A 16 -13.83 -3.47 -9.31
CA ALA A 16 -14.59 -3.31 -10.54
C ALA A 16 -14.90 -1.82 -10.84
N ALA A 17 -13.93 -0.95 -10.60
CA ALA A 17 -14.09 0.50 -10.72
C ALA A 17 -13.03 1.09 -11.64
N ASP A 18 -13.47 1.72 -12.71
CA ASP A 18 -12.60 2.49 -13.60
C ASP A 18 -12.24 3.83 -12.94
N ARG A 19 -10.94 4.05 -12.64
CA ARG A 19 -10.45 5.29 -12.03
C ARG A 19 -10.68 6.53 -12.89
N MET A 20 -10.89 6.36 -14.20
CA MET A 20 -11.12 7.44 -15.16
C MET A 20 -12.60 7.79 -15.30
N SER A 21 -13.51 6.98 -14.74
CA SER A 21 -14.95 7.22 -14.79
C SER A 21 -15.42 8.01 -13.57
N GLU A 22 -15.92 9.22 -13.78
CA GLU A 22 -16.47 10.06 -12.72
C GLU A 22 -17.64 9.41 -11.99
N ARG A 23 -18.42 8.56 -12.69
CA ARG A 23 -19.60 7.90 -12.12
C ARG A 23 -19.29 6.88 -11.03
N VAL A 24 -18.13 6.22 -11.13
CA VAL A 24 -17.70 5.15 -10.21
C VAL A 24 -16.41 5.46 -9.49
N SER A 25 -15.90 6.70 -9.59
CA SER A 25 -14.65 7.10 -8.95
C SER A 25 -14.66 6.91 -7.42
N TYR A 26 -15.82 7.02 -6.79
CA TYR A 26 -15.98 6.79 -5.34
C TYR A 26 -15.73 5.33 -4.94
N LEU A 27 -15.81 4.39 -5.88
CA LEU A 27 -15.50 2.98 -5.68
C LEU A 27 -14.01 2.67 -5.83
N TYR A 28 -13.25 3.58 -6.45
CA TYR A 28 -11.81 3.45 -6.56
C TYR A 28 -11.15 3.81 -5.23
N GLN A 29 -10.91 2.80 -4.40
CA GLN A 29 -10.48 2.95 -3.01
C GLN A 29 -9.12 2.28 -2.78
N PRO A 30 -7.99 3.02 -2.93
CA PRO A 30 -6.63 2.47 -2.77
C PRO A 30 -6.38 1.88 -1.37
N TYR A 31 -7.02 2.44 -0.34
CA TYR A 31 -6.85 2.00 1.05
C TYR A 31 -7.93 1.01 1.51
N ASN A 32 -8.75 0.51 0.59
CA ASN A 32 -9.72 -0.51 0.94
C ASN A 32 -8.99 -1.72 1.55
N PRO A 33 -9.45 -2.25 2.70
CA PRO A 33 -8.79 -3.38 3.34
C PRO A 33 -8.61 -4.60 2.44
N SER A 34 -9.51 -4.82 1.48
CA SER A 34 -9.39 -5.90 0.49
C SER A 34 -8.13 -5.77 -0.37
N ILE A 35 -7.76 -4.56 -0.74
CA ILE A 35 -6.54 -4.26 -1.50
C ILE A 35 -5.31 -4.54 -0.63
N LEU A 36 -5.32 -4.07 0.61
CA LEU A 36 -4.22 -4.31 1.56
C LEU A 36 -4.00 -5.80 1.83
N ARG A 37 -5.08 -6.58 1.94
CA ARG A 37 -5.02 -8.03 2.10
C ARG A 37 -4.39 -8.72 0.90
N LEU A 38 -4.74 -8.31 -0.32
CA LEU A 38 -4.15 -8.85 -1.55
C LEU A 38 -2.66 -8.51 -1.65
N VAL A 39 -2.29 -7.26 -1.37
CA VAL A 39 -0.88 -6.83 -1.33
C VAL A 39 -0.10 -7.64 -0.31
N LYS A 40 -0.63 -7.79 0.91
CA LYS A 40 -0.03 -8.62 1.97
C LYS A 40 0.20 -10.05 1.49
N GLN A 41 -0.80 -10.65 0.89
CA GLN A 41 -0.74 -12.03 0.37
C GLN A 41 0.38 -12.20 -0.67
N VAL A 42 0.53 -11.26 -1.59
CA VAL A 42 1.59 -11.29 -2.60
C VAL A 42 2.97 -11.18 -1.96
N ILE A 43 3.14 -10.23 -1.03
CA ILE A 43 4.42 -10.02 -0.33
C ILE A 43 4.81 -11.27 0.47
N GLU A 44 3.89 -11.82 1.26
CA GLU A 44 4.14 -13.02 2.08
C GLU A 44 4.48 -14.23 1.21
N ALA A 45 3.74 -14.46 0.12
CA ALA A 45 4.01 -15.55 -0.81
C ALA A 45 5.37 -15.40 -1.48
N SER A 46 5.74 -14.18 -1.89
CA SER A 46 7.02 -13.87 -2.49
C SER A 46 8.18 -14.13 -1.51
N HIS A 47 8.06 -13.65 -0.28
CA HIS A 47 9.08 -13.84 0.75
C HIS A 47 9.25 -15.31 1.14
N LYS A 48 8.17 -16.06 1.16
CA LYS A 48 8.22 -17.51 1.41
C LYS A 48 9.07 -18.25 0.38
N GLU A 49 9.08 -17.77 -0.87
CA GLU A 49 9.92 -18.31 -1.94
C GLU A 49 11.30 -17.65 -2.03
N GLY A 50 11.68 -16.85 -1.05
CA GLY A 50 12.95 -16.14 -1.01
C GLY A 50 13.09 -15.05 -2.07
N LYS A 51 11.98 -14.50 -2.54
CA LYS A 51 11.94 -13.46 -3.57
C LYS A 51 11.54 -12.12 -2.95
N TRP A 52 11.98 -11.03 -3.58
CA TRP A 52 11.54 -9.69 -3.19
C TRP A 52 10.35 -9.23 -4.02
N THR A 53 9.58 -8.30 -3.46
CA THR A 53 8.41 -7.71 -4.11
C THR A 53 8.58 -6.20 -4.23
N GLY A 54 8.45 -5.70 -5.45
CA GLY A 54 8.36 -4.29 -5.74
C GLY A 54 6.92 -3.86 -5.99
N MET A 55 6.68 -2.57 -5.97
CA MET A 55 5.41 -1.95 -6.30
C MET A 55 5.62 -0.76 -7.20
N CYS A 56 4.84 -0.67 -8.25
CA CYS A 56 4.70 0.52 -9.08
C CYS A 56 3.26 1.03 -9.04
N GLY A 57 3.07 2.27 -9.42
CA GLY A 57 1.78 2.94 -9.35
C GLY A 57 1.76 4.01 -8.28
N GLU A 58 0.63 4.69 -8.16
CA GLU A 58 0.51 5.86 -7.30
C GLU A 58 0.68 5.56 -5.81
N MET A 59 0.25 4.38 -5.34
CA MET A 59 0.38 3.99 -3.94
C MET A 59 1.83 3.96 -3.46
N ALA A 60 2.77 3.57 -4.31
CA ALA A 60 4.18 3.45 -3.92
C ALA A 60 4.82 4.76 -3.47
N GLY A 61 4.29 5.90 -3.93
CA GLY A 61 4.76 7.24 -3.55
C GLY A 61 3.78 8.03 -2.68
N ASP A 62 2.68 7.44 -2.30
CA ASP A 62 1.64 8.09 -1.52
C ASP A 62 1.97 8.08 -0.02
N GLN A 63 1.90 9.26 0.62
CA GLN A 63 2.30 9.42 2.02
C GLN A 63 1.47 8.62 3.02
N THR A 64 0.22 8.34 2.70
CA THR A 64 -0.66 7.50 3.54
C THR A 64 -0.38 6.02 3.32
N ALA A 65 -0.08 5.63 2.07
CA ALA A 65 0.20 4.24 1.73
C ALA A 65 1.58 3.77 2.19
N VAL A 66 2.60 4.62 2.13
CA VAL A 66 4.00 4.27 2.43
C VAL A 66 4.16 3.60 3.80
N PRO A 67 3.59 4.11 4.92
CA PRO A 67 3.66 3.41 6.21
C PRO A 67 3.05 2.02 6.19
N LEU A 68 1.91 1.86 5.54
CA LEU A 68 1.23 0.57 5.40
C LEU A 68 2.07 -0.42 4.60
N LEU A 69 2.59 0.00 3.46
CA LEU A 69 3.41 -0.83 2.57
C LEU A 69 4.71 -1.25 3.24
N LEU A 70 5.33 -0.33 3.98
CA LEU A 70 6.51 -0.63 4.80
C LEU A 70 6.19 -1.69 5.85
N GLY A 71 5.06 -1.55 6.53
CA GLY A 71 4.59 -2.51 7.54
C GLY A 71 4.23 -3.86 6.97
N LEU A 72 3.72 -3.92 5.74
CA LEU A 72 3.44 -5.17 5.03
C LEU A 72 4.70 -5.88 4.53
N GLY A 73 5.85 -5.20 4.57
CA GLY A 73 7.13 -5.78 4.18
C GLY A 73 7.51 -5.58 2.72
N LEU A 74 6.93 -4.59 2.04
CA LEU A 74 7.31 -4.26 0.67
C LEU A 74 8.81 -3.94 0.58
N ASP A 75 9.49 -4.51 -0.40
CA ASP A 75 10.94 -4.40 -0.55
C ASP A 75 11.36 -3.21 -1.41
N GLU A 76 10.58 -2.88 -2.44
CA GLU A 76 10.91 -1.80 -3.37
C GLU A 76 9.68 -0.93 -3.67
N PHE A 77 9.89 0.38 -3.62
CA PHE A 77 8.89 1.40 -3.90
C PHE A 77 9.31 2.16 -5.16
N SER A 78 8.68 1.87 -6.30
CA SER A 78 8.89 2.60 -7.55
C SER A 78 7.93 3.76 -7.65
N MET A 79 8.46 4.95 -7.81
CA MET A 79 7.68 6.19 -7.84
C MET A 79 8.33 7.23 -8.77
N SER A 80 7.61 8.32 -9.04
CA SER A 80 8.17 9.44 -9.77
C SER A 80 9.34 10.08 -9.02
N ALA A 81 10.30 10.64 -9.76
CA ALA A 81 11.49 11.28 -9.17
C ALA A 81 11.15 12.35 -8.14
N THR A 82 10.07 13.10 -8.36
CA THR A 82 9.61 14.16 -7.44
C THR A 82 9.13 13.63 -6.09
N SER A 83 8.71 12.38 -6.02
CA SER A 83 8.22 11.74 -4.79
C SER A 83 9.32 11.06 -3.98
N ILE A 84 10.46 10.72 -4.58
CA ILE A 84 11.52 9.92 -3.96
C ILE A 84 12.03 10.54 -2.66
N LEU A 85 12.38 11.82 -2.68
CA LEU A 85 12.96 12.48 -1.50
C LEU A 85 11.98 12.55 -0.33
N LYS A 86 10.70 12.79 -0.62
CA LYS A 86 9.66 12.81 0.40
C LYS A 86 9.47 11.42 1.01
N ALA A 87 9.37 10.40 0.18
CA ALA A 87 9.21 9.02 0.62
C ALA A 87 10.40 8.54 1.45
N ARG A 88 11.63 8.83 1.01
CA ARG A 88 12.86 8.49 1.78
C ARG A 88 12.87 9.15 3.15
N ARG A 89 12.55 10.44 3.21
CA ARG A 89 12.47 11.17 4.49
C ARG A 89 11.43 10.55 5.42
N GLN A 90 10.26 10.22 4.89
CA GLN A 90 9.19 9.59 5.64
C GLN A 90 9.62 8.21 6.17
N ILE A 91 10.13 7.34 5.31
CA ILE A 91 10.56 5.98 5.67
C ILE A 91 11.66 6.01 6.73
N ASN A 92 12.63 6.91 6.61
CA ASN A 92 13.71 7.04 7.58
C ASN A 92 13.23 7.47 8.98
N GLY A 93 12.06 8.09 9.07
CA GLY A 93 11.44 8.47 10.34
C GLY A 93 10.49 7.42 10.93
N LEU A 94 10.27 6.29 10.25
CA LEU A 94 9.34 5.26 10.68
C LEU A 94 10.06 4.05 11.28
N SER A 95 9.43 3.45 12.30
CA SER A 95 9.86 2.16 12.83
C SER A 95 9.16 1.03 12.06
N LYS A 96 9.96 0.12 11.51
CA LYS A 96 9.42 -1.02 10.75
C LYS A 96 8.50 -1.90 11.62
N ASN A 97 8.85 -2.10 12.88
CA ASN A 97 8.05 -2.91 13.80
C ASN A 97 6.70 -2.26 14.12
N GLU A 98 6.70 -0.95 14.39
CA GLU A 98 5.46 -0.21 14.64
C GLU A 98 4.58 -0.17 13.38
N MET A 99 5.18 -0.04 12.21
CA MET A 99 4.43 -0.08 10.95
C MET A 99 3.88 -1.48 10.66
N ALA A 100 4.57 -2.55 11.06
CA ALA A 100 4.04 -3.90 10.95
C ALA A 100 2.78 -4.09 11.81
N GLU A 101 2.76 -3.55 13.02
CA GLU A 101 1.56 -3.56 13.88
C GLU A 101 0.43 -2.74 13.26
N LEU A 102 0.74 -1.55 12.76
CA LEU A 102 -0.20 -0.71 12.02
C LEU A 102 -0.83 -1.45 10.84
N ALA A 103 0.00 -2.08 10.01
CA ALA A 103 -0.45 -2.81 8.83
C ALA A 103 -1.33 -4.02 9.20
N ASN A 104 -0.99 -4.76 10.25
CA ASN A 104 -1.80 -5.87 10.74
C ASN A 104 -3.17 -5.40 11.22
N ARG A 105 -3.26 -4.25 11.86
CA ARG A 105 -4.55 -3.65 12.25
C ARG A 105 -5.33 -3.15 11.04
N ALA A 106 -4.65 -2.55 10.07
CA ALA A 106 -5.28 -2.00 8.86
C ALA A 106 -5.96 -3.08 8.01
N VAL A 107 -5.37 -4.27 7.87
CA VAL A 107 -5.98 -5.36 7.10
C VAL A 107 -7.22 -5.96 7.77
N GLU A 108 -7.42 -5.71 9.05
CA GLU A 108 -8.61 -6.12 9.81
C GLU A 108 -9.73 -5.08 9.81
N CYS A 109 -9.47 -3.87 9.30
CA CYS A 109 -10.49 -2.83 9.16
C CYS A 109 -11.57 -3.24 8.17
N SER A 110 -12.74 -2.59 8.26
CA SER A 110 -13.87 -2.84 7.37
C SER A 110 -13.98 -1.85 6.22
N THR A 111 -13.46 -0.63 6.40
CA THR A 111 -13.56 0.46 5.42
C THR A 111 -12.21 1.13 5.19
N GLN A 112 -12.07 1.83 4.06
CA GLN A 112 -10.84 2.60 3.81
C GLN A 112 -10.71 3.82 4.74
N GLU A 113 -11.83 4.39 5.17
CA GLU A 113 -11.85 5.51 6.11
C GLU A 113 -11.22 5.11 7.45
N GLU A 114 -11.55 3.94 7.96
CA GLU A 114 -10.93 3.37 9.17
C GLU A 114 -9.42 3.18 8.99
N VAL A 115 -8.98 2.73 7.82
CA VAL A 115 -7.55 2.56 7.50
C VAL A 115 -6.83 3.92 7.50
N VAL A 116 -7.40 4.91 6.83
CA VAL A 116 -6.81 6.27 6.77
C VAL A 116 -6.72 6.89 8.16
N ASP A 117 -7.78 6.77 8.96
CA ASP A 117 -7.78 7.27 10.34
C ASP A 117 -6.71 6.59 11.19
N LEU A 118 -6.54 5.29 11.04
CA LEU A 118 -5.53 4.52 11.75
C LEU A 118 -4.10 4.99 11.38
N VAL A 119 -3.83 5.22 10.10
CA VAL A 119 -2.54 5.77 9.64
C VAL A 119 -2.30 7.17 10.21
N ASN A 120 -3.32 8.03 10.19
CA ASN A 120 -3.23 9.38 10.72
C ASN A 120 -2.93 9.41 12.22
N GLN A 121 -3.41 8.43 12.98
CA GLN A 121 -3.16 8.32 14.43
C GLN A 121 -1.77 7.78 14.76
N LEU A 122 -1.27 6.80 14.00
CA LEU A 122 -0.10 6.01 14.37
C LEU A 122 1.16 6.28 13.53
N ALA A 123 1.03 6.90 12.35
CA ALA A 123 2.14 7.08 11.42
C ALA A 123 2.47 8.55 11.10
N LYS A 124 1.89 9.46 11.84
CA LYS A 124 2.17 10.91 11.68
C LYS A 124 2.79 11.53 12.90
#